data_0dac6f010f86ebbc21708eab1adfa651
#
_entry.id   0dac6f010f86ebbc21708eab1adfa651
#
_cell.length_a   1.000
_cell.length_b   1.000
_cell.length_c   1.000
_cell.angle_alpha   90.00
_cell.angle_beta   90.00
_cell.angle_gamma   90.00
#
_symmetry.space_group_name_H-M   'P 1'
#
loop_
_entity.id
_entity.type
_entity.pdbx_description
1 polymer ?
#
loop_
_entity_poly.entity_id
_entity_poly.type
_entity_poly.pdbx_seq_one_letter_code
_entity_poly.pdbx_strand_id
1 'polypeptide(L)'
;PSEETEETTPEEEGGDFKMALKEYSLKNVNFVYDDALYAFFMEMKGFNHAGKGDFTLDVFLLETKSTIEQFTMIYENLAYLKNTKVDLDMNLEMDLTNFKFTFKENELMLNQLALNFDGWLAMPADDIDMNLTFGAPNNTFKSILSLVPAVYSKDFEGIETSGNFTLAGMVKGTYNDVKMP
;
A
#
# COMPACT_ATOMS: atom_id res chain seq x y z
N PRO A 1 16.38 33.77 61.30
CA PRO A 1 16.14 32.52 60.63
C PRO A 1 14.97 32.71 59.70
N SER A 2 15.29 32.78 58.45
CA SER A 2 14.32 32.90 57.34
C SER A 2 14.02 31.49 56.83
N GLU A 3 12.78 31.06 56.97
CA GLU A 3 12.24 29.87 56.40
C GLU A 3 12.14 30.08 54.88
N GLU A 4 12.89 29.27 54.11
CA GLU A 4 12.72 29.11 52.67
C GLU A 4 11.52 28.18 52.45
N THR A 5 10.49 28.72 51.89
CA THR A 5 9.33 27.99 51.40
C THR A 5 9.74 27.41 50.05
N GLU A 6 9.93 26.09 49.95
CA GLU A 6 10.05 25.38 48.67
C GLU A 6 8.70 25.47 47.94
N GLU A 7 8.65 26.21 46.84
CA GLU A 7 7.56 26.13 45.85
C GLU A 7 7.64 24.82 45.10
N THR A 8 6.79 23.88 45.47
CA THR A 8 6.56 22.69 44.66
C THR A 8 5.81 23.11 43.42
N THR A 9 6.48 23.10 42.29
CA THR A 9 5.87 23.17 40.95
C THR A 9 4.94 21.98 40.78
N PRO A 10 3.69 22.14 40.35
CA PRO A 10 2.83 21.01 40.01
C PRO A 10 3.42 20.32 38.79
N GLU A 11 3.69 19.02 38.92
CA GLU A 11 3.93 18.17 37.76
C GLU A 11 2.65 18.24 36.90
N GLU A 12 2.78 18.78 35.68
CA GLU A 12 1.75 18.66 34.64
C GLU A 12 1.61 17.16 34.34
N GLU A 13 0.58 16.53 34.87
CA GLU A 13 0.09 15.25 34.39
C GLU A 13 -0.27 15.44 32.89
N GLY A 14 0.64 15.09 32.01
CA GLY A 14 0.40 15.02 30.58
C GLY A 14 -0.75 14.06 30.36
N GLY A 15 -1.94 14.61 30.14
CA GLY A 15 -3.14 13.83 29.90
C GLY A 15 -2.92 12.94 28.68
N ASP A 16 -3.05 11.61 28.85
CA ASP A 16 -3.06 10.64 27.78
C ASP A 16 -4.11 11.04 26.75
N PHE A 17 -3.70 11.68 25.67
CA PHE A 17 -4.60 11.97 24.55
C PHE A 17 -4.92 10.65 23.85
N LYS A 18 -6.14 10.15 24.02
CA LYS A 18 -6.66 8.95 23.37
C LYS A 18 -7.65 9.34 22.29
N MET A 19 -7.32 9.03 21.05
CA MET A 19 -8.24 9.21 19.92
C MET A 19 -8.89 7.87 19.59
N ALA A 20 -10.22 7.79 19.70
CA ALA A 20 -11.00 6.61 19.36
C ALA A 20 -11.50 6.68 17.90
N LEU A 21 -10.59 6.57 16.95
CA LEU A 21 -10.96 6.40 15.54
C LEU A 21 -11.17 4.91 15.28
N LYS A 22 -12.35 4.54 14.76
CA LYS A 22 -12.69 3.14 14.43
C LYS A 22 -12.88 2.90 12.94
N GLU A 23 -13.30 3.93 12.21
CA GLU A 23 -13.49 3.85 10.77
C GLU A 23 -13.24 5.21 10.13
N TYR A 24 -12.81 5.19 8.88
CA TYR A 24 -12.63 6.38 8.05
C TYR A 24 -12.91 6.07 6.59
N SER A 25 -13.22 7.09 5.81
CA SER A 25 -13.39 6.94 4.37
C SER A 25 -12.96 8.19 3.60
N LEU A 26 -12.44 7.95 2.40
CA LEU A 26 -12.16 8.93 1.36
C LEU A 26 -13.07 8.60 0.18
N LYS A 27 -13.63 9.62 -0.48
CA LYS A 27 -14.53 9.41 -1.62
C LYS A 27 -14.16 10.34 -2.76
N ASN A 28 -14.01 9.75 -3.94
CA ASN A 28 -13.75 10.45 -5.20
C ASN A 28 -12.58 11.44 -5.12
N VAL A 29 -11.48 11.02 -4.50
CA VAL A 29 -10.27 11.83 -4.38
C VAL A 29 -9.45 11.73 -5.66
N ASN A 30 -8.93 12.87 -6.13
CA ASN A 30 -7.90 12.90 -7.17
C ASN A 30 -6.58 13.29 -6.53
N PHE A 31 -5.54 12.52 -6.83
CA PHE A 31 -4.21 12.68 -6.26
C PHE A 31 -3.16 12.62 -7.35
N VAL A 32 -2.19 13.52 -7.31
CA VAL A 32 -1.01 13.53 -8.19
C VAL A 32 0.23 13.66 -7.33
N TYR A 33 1.21 12.81 -7.60
CA TYR A 33 2.55 12.90 -7.05
C TYR A 33 3.55 12.92 -8.21
N ASP A 34 4.36 13.97 -8.29
CA ASP A 34 5.36 14.16 -9.34
C ASP A 34 6.70 14.48 -8.69
N ASP A 35 7.64 13.55 -8.80
CA ASP A 35 8.99 13.67 -8.26
C ASP A 35 10.01 13.70 -9.41
N ALA A 36 10.40 14.90 -9.79
CA ALA A 36 11.36 15.12 -10.88
C ALA A 36 12.77 14.60 -10.55
N LEU A 37 13.14 14.50 -9.25
CA LEU A 37 14.46 14.02 -8.84
C LEU A 37 14.61 12.51 -9.09
N TYR A 38 13.56 11.76 -8.75
CA TYR A 38 13.53 10.32 -8.95
C TYR A 38 12.85 9.89 -10.25
N ALA A 39 12.50 10.85 -11.13
CA ALA A 39 11.77 10.60 -12.38
C ALA A 39 10.52 9.71 -12.17
N PHE A 40 9.80 9.95 -11.07
CA PHE A 40 8.63 9.18 -10.67
C PHE A 40 7.37 10.05 -10.72
N PHE A 41 6.36 9.57 -11.43
CA PHE A 41 5.04 10.20 -11.53
C PHE A 41 3.95 9.19 -11.17
N MET A 42 3.00 9.62 -10.35
CA MET A 42 1.82 8.84 -9.99
C MET A 42 0.57 9.72 -10.00
N GLU A 43 -0.49 9.23 -10.64
CA GLU A 43 -1.79 9.88 -10.66
C GLU A 43 -2.89 8.88 -10.30
N MET A 44 -3.78 9.25 -9.39
CA MET A 44 -5.01 8.54 -9.07
C MET A 44 -6.22 9.44 -9.35
N LYS A 45 -7.19 8.94 -10.11
CA LYS A 45 -8.47 9.59 -10.33
C LYS A 45 -9.60 8.72 -9.84
N GLY A 46 -10.59 9.33 -9.19
CA GLY A 46 -11.73 8.62 -8.63
C GLY A 46 -11.33 7.64 -7.53
N PHE A 47 -10.35 8.01 -6.69
CA PHE A 47 -9.91 7.18 -5.57
C PHE A 47 -10.94 7.19 -4.46
N ASN A 48 -11.41 5.99 -4.11
CA ASN A 48 -12.24 5.75 -2.94
C ASN A 48 -11.48 4.79 -2.02
N HIS A 49 -11.50 5.07 -0.73
CA HIS A 49 -10.83 4.24 0.27
C HIS A 49 -11.64 4.27 1.57
N ALA A 50 -11.83 3.12 2.16
CA ALA A 50 -12.42 2.97 3.48
C ALA A 50 -11.55 2.06 4.32
N GLY A 51 -11.40 2.39 5.60
CA GLY A 51 -10.66 1.60 6.56
C GLY A 51 -11.42 1.48 7.86
N LYS A 52 -11.32 0.30 8.48
CA LYS A 52 -11.90 -0.02 9.78
C LYS A 52 -10.87 -0.73 10.64
N GLY A 53 -10.69 -0.24 11.89
CA GLY A 53 -9.76 -0.80 12.87
C GLY A 53 -9.91 -0.09 14.20
N ASP A 54 -9.31 -0.63 15.25
CA ASP A 54 -9.30 0.00 16.56
C ASP A 54 -7.95 0.71 16.81
N PHE A 55 -7.87 1.96 16.40
CA PHE A 55 -6.68 2.80 16.52
C PHE A 55 -6.34 3.23 17.96
N THR A 56 -7.09 2.77 18.95
CA THR A 56 -6.74 2.94 20.37
C THR A 56 -5.76 1.90 20.88
N LEU A 57 -5.51 0.85 20.09
CA LEU A 57 -4.64 -0.28 20.43
C LEU A 57 -3.30 -0.13 19.70
N ASP A 58 -2.23 -0.57 20.35
CA ASP A 58 -0.91 -0.63 19.73
C ASP A 58 -0.81 -1.73 18.66
N VAL A 59 -1.62 -2.79 18.81
CA VAL A 59 -1.73 -3.89 17.85
C VAL A 59 -3.20 -4.10 17.51
N PHE A 60 -3.55 -3.96 16.23
CA PHE A 60 -4.92 -4.13 15.75
C PHE A 60 -4.99 -4.59 14.31
N LEU A 61 -6.14 -5.13 13.91
CA LEU A 61 -6.45 -5.44 12.51
C LEU A 61 -7.05 -4.20 11.85
N LEU A 62 -6.50 -3.81 10.72
CA LEU A 62 -7.02 -2.78 9.81
C LEU A 62 -7.57 -3.45 8.57
N GLU A 63 -8.88 -3.44 8.41
CA GLU A 63 -9.57 -3.90 7.21
C GLU A 63 -9.77 -2.72 6.27
N THR A 64 -9.29 -2.80 5.03
CA THR A 64 -9.43 -1.70 4.07
C THR A 64 -9.98 -2.16 2.74
N LYS A 65 -10.72 -1.27 2.10
CA LYS A 65 -11.18 -1.42 0.73
C LYS A 65 -10.87 -0.16 -0.06
N SER A 66 -10.22 -0.34 -1.21
CA SER A 66 -9.82 0.76 -2.09
C SER A 66 -10.25 0.50 -3.52
N THR A 67 -10.73 1.54 -4.18
CA THR A 67 -10.98 1.52 -5.63
C THR A 67 -10.40 2.75 -6.28
N ILE A 68 -9.79 2.61 -7.46
CA ILE A 68 -9.30 3.72 -8.28
C ILE A 68 -9.84 3.54 -9.69
N GLU A 69 -10.49 4.56 -10.23
CA GLU A 69 -11.02 4.49 -11.60
C GLU A 69 -9.92 4.52 -12.65
N GLN A 70 -8.90 5.36 -12.43
CA GLN A 70 -7.75 5.49 -13.32
C GLN A 70 -6.48 5.70 -12.48
N PHE A 71 -5.60 4.71 -12.51
CA PHE A 71 -4.29 4.75 -11.89
C PHE A 71 -3.21 4.79 -12.97
N THR A 72 -2.34 5.78 -12.89
CA THR A 72 -1.18 5.91 -13.77
C THR A 72 0.09 5.96 -12.94
N MET A 73 1.08 5.17 -13.32
CA MET A 73 2.41 5.15 -12.70
C MET A 73 3.47 5.12 -13.79
N ILE A 74 4.36 6.11 -13.74
CA ILE A 74 5.48 6.26 -14.67
C ILE A 74 6.77 6.35 -13.85
N TYR A 75 7.76 5.57 -14.22
CA TYR A 75 9.09 5.63 -13.62
C TYR A 75 10.15 5.62 -14.73
N GLU A 76 11.12 6.52 -14.64
CA GLU A 76 12.16 6.71 -15.66
C GLU A 76 11.61 6.81 -17.11
N ASN A 77 10.51 7.54 -17.28
CA ASN A 77 9.77 7.71 -18.54
C ASN A 77 9.09 6.44 -19.08
N LEU A 78 9.12 5.32 -18.34
CA LEU A 78 8.39 4.10 -18.68
C LEU A 78 7.06 4.09 -17.93
N ALA A 79 5.96 4.00 -18.66
CA ALA A 79 4.62 3.84 -18.08
C ALA A 79 4.42 2.36 -17.68
N TYR A 80 4.55 2.06 -16.40
CA TYR A 80 4.26 0.73 -15.85
C TYR A 80 2.77 0.45 -15.80
N LEU A 81 1.99 1.45 -15.38
CA LEU A 81 0.52 1.41 -15.40
C LEU A 81 0.01 2.71 -16.03
N LYS A 82 -1.04 2.63 -16.82
CA LYS A 82 -1.66 3.80 -17.45
C LYS A 82 -3.17 3.65 -17.51
N ASN A 83 -3.88 4.54 -16.82
CA ASN A 83 -5.34 4.53 -16.68
C ASN A 83 -5.88 3.16 -16.22
N THR A 84 -5.13 2.48 -15.37
CA THR A 84 -5.48 1.15 -14.87
C THR A 84 -6.55 1.27 -13.80
N LYS A 85 -7.64 0.51 -13.92
CA LYS A 85 -8.61 0.36 -12.84
C LYS A 85 -8.01 -0.51 -11.75
N VAL A 86 -8.14 -0.07 -10.50
CA VAL A 86 -7.66 -0.78 -9.31
C VAL A 86 -8.82 -1.08 -8.38
N ASP A 87 -8.86 -2.31 -7.85
CA ASP A 87 -9.72 -2.72 -6.75
C ASP A 87 -8.86 -3.53 -5.78
N LEU A 88 -8.79 -3.10 -4.52
CA LEU A 88 -7.92 -3.67 -3.49
C LEU A 88 -8.71 -3.89 -2.22
N ASP A 89 -8.84 -5.15 -1.82
CA ASP A 89 -9.29 -5.56 -0.49
C ASP A 89 -8.06 -5.98 0.32
N MET A 90 -7.82 -5.31 1.45
CA MET A 90 -6.60 -5.53 2.24
C MET A 90 -6.91 -5.66 3.73
N ASN A 91 -6.44 -6.77 4.31
CA ASN A 91 -6.41 -7.01 5.73
C ASN A 91 -4.98 -6.87 6.24
N LEU A 92 -4.76 -5.92 7.13
CA LEU A 92 -3.45 -5.54 7.64
C LEU A 92 -3.43 -5.59 9.16
N GLU A 93 -2.65 -6.50 9.74
CA GLU A 93 -2.35 -6.44 11.17
C GLU A 93 -1.28 -5.38 11.39
N MET A 94 -1.64 -4.35 12.12
CA MET A 94 -0.81 -3.21 12.48
C MET A 94 -0.20 -3.45 13.85
N ASP A 95 1.12 -3.59 13.96
CA ASP A 95 1.87 -3.56 15.21
C ASP A 95 2.68 -2.26 15.27
N LEU A 96 2.13 -1.27 15.93
CA LEU A 96 2.73 0.06 16.05
C LEU A 96 3.89 0.09 17.04
N THR A 97 3.98 -0.89 17.96
CA THR A 97 5.09 -1.00 18.90
C THR A 97 6.38 -1.43 18.21
N ASN A 98 6.26 -2.38 17.29
CA ASN A 98 7.41 -2.94 16.55
C ASN A 98 7.50 -2.40 15.11
N PHE A 99 6.63 -1.47 14.72
CA PHE A 99 6.49 -0.98 13.34
C PHE A 99 6.44 -2.13 12.33
N LYS A 100 5.63 -3.15 12.65
CA LYS A 100 5.46 -4.33 11.81
C LYS A 100 4.04 -4.40 11.26
N PHE A 101 3.93 -4.62 9.97
CA PHE A 101 2.70 -4.68 9.21
C PHE A 101 2.58 -6.05 8.56
N THR A 102 1.58 -6.83 8.98
CA THR A 102 1.36 -8.18 8.44
C THR A 102 0.15 -8.19 7.54
N PHE A 103 0.37 -8.51 6.28
CA PHE A 103 -0.64 -8.62 5.23
C PHE A 103 -1.27 -10.01 5.27
N LYS A 104 -2.60 -10.11 5.27
CA LYS A 104 -3.34 -11.37 5.38
C LYS A 104 -4.48 -11.41 4.36
N GLU A 105 -4.45 -12.40 3.48
CA GLU A 105 -5.55 -12.66 2.54
C GLU A 105 -5.93 -11.43 1.70
N ASN A 106 -4.93 -10.79 1.08
CA ASN A 106 -5.14 -9.57 0.31
C ASN A 106 -5.38 -9.88 -1.16
N GLU A 107 -6.36 -9.21 -1.74
CA GLU A 107 -6.74 -9.33 -3.14
C GLU A 107 -6.60 -7.99 -3.86
N LEU A 108 -5.88 -7.99 -4.97
CA LEU A 108 -5.66 -6.84 -5.83
C LEU A 108 -6.10 -7.15 -7.26
N MET A 109 -7.03 -6.37 -7.79
CA MET A 109 -7.39 -6.40 -9.20
C MET A 109 -6.79 -5.20 -9.91
N LEU A 110 -6.04 -5.45 -10.98
CA LEU A 110 -5.52 -4.45 -11.91
C LEU A 110 -6.18 -4.68 -13.28
N ASN A 111 -7.17 -3.88 -13.65
CA ASN A 111 -8.06 -4.14 -14.78
C ASN A 111 -8.69 -5.56 -14.69
N GLN A 112 -8.16 -6.53 -15.44
CA GLN A 112 -8.62 -7.92 -15.45
C GLN A 112 -7.61 -8.88 -14.78
N LEU A 113 -6.47 -8.38 -14.31
CA LEU A 113 -5.45 -9.20 -13.66
C LEU A 113 -5.74 -9.29 -12.16
N ALA A 114 -6.01 -10.51 -11.68
CA ALA A 114 -6.17 -10.79 -10.26
C ALA A 114 -4.83 -11.18 -9.64
N LEU A 115 -4.48 -10.50 -8.56
CA LEU A 115 -3.28 -10.74 -7.77
C LEU A 115 -3.66 -10.99 -6.32
N ASN A 116 -2.88 -11.78 -5.62
CA ASN A 116 -2.92 -11.89 -4.17
C ASN A 116 -1.53 -11.63 -3.60
N PHE A 117 -1.49 -11.17 -2.36
CA PHE A 117 -0.22 -10.99 -1.64
C PHE A 117 -0.44 -11.14 -0.14
N ASP A 118 0.57 -11.72 0.52
CA ASP A 118 0.60 -11.98 1.94
C ASP A 118 2.02 -11.78 2.47
N GLY A 119 2.18 -11.79 3.78
CA GLY A 119 3.48 -11.68 4.41
C GLY A 119 3.57 -10.48 5.33
N TRP A 120 4.76 -9.94 5.49
CA TRP A 120 4.97 -8.83 6.41
C TRP A 120 6.10 -7.90 5.96
N LEU A 121 6.02 -6.68 6.46
CA LEU A 121 7.02 -5.63 6.37
C LEU A 121 7.24 -5.07 7.76
N ALA A 122 8.49 -4.84 8.17
CA ALA A 122 8.84 -4.24 9.45
C ALA A 122 9.90 -3.15 9.27
N MET A 123 9.76 -2.08 10.03
CA MET A 123 10.67 -0.94 10.04
C MET A 123 11.18 -0.70 11.47
N PRO A 124 12.05 -1.59 11.99
CA PRO A 124 12.52 -1.50 13.39
C PRO A 124 13.44 -0.28 13.64
N ALA A 125 14.04 0.25 12.60
CA ALA A 125 14.88 1.45 12.59
C ALA A 125 14.83 2.08 11.19
N ASP A 126 15.97 2.42 10.60
CA ASP A 126 16.06 3.00 9.26
C ASP A 126 15.96 1.93 8.14
N ASP A 127 16.10 0.66 8.50
CA ASP A 127 15.99 -0.46 7.57
C ASP A 127 14.53 -0.90 7.38
N ILE A 128 14.24 -1.49 6.22
CA ILE A 128 12.95 -2.13 5.94
C ILE A 128 13.17 -3.63 5.78
N ASP A 129 12.79 -4.40 6.77
CA ASP A 129 12.76 -5.86 6.68
C ASP A 129 11.46 -6.32 6.05
N MET A 130 11.54 -7.27 5.13
CA MET A 130 10.35 -7.77 4.45
C MET A 130 10.40 -9.28 4.18
N ASN A 131 9.23 -9.88 4.16
CA ASN A 131 9.00 -11.24 3.67
C ASN A 131 7.57 -11.27 3.09
N LEU A 132 7.49 -11.00 1.80
CA LEU A 132 6.24 -10.89 1.06
C LEU A 132 6.15 -12.02 0.05
N THR A 133 4.99 -12.64 -0.05
CA THR A 133 4.62 -13.56 -1.12
C THR A 133 3.56 -12.94 -1.98
N PHE A 134 3.60 -13.20 -3.27
CA PHE A 134 2.59 -12.73 -4.20
C PHE A 134 2.26 -13.80 -5.24
N GLY A 135 1.06 -13.74 -5.74
CA GLY A 135 0.58 -14.68 -6.73
C GLY A 135 -0.44 -14.08 -7.69
N ALA A 136 -0.60 -14.72 -8.82
CA ALA A 136 -1.62 -14.45 -9.82
C ALA A 136 -2.28 -15.78 -10.24
N PRO A 137 -3.10 -16.40 -9.36
CA PRO A 137 -3.72 -17.67 -9.67
C PRO A 137 -4.85 -17.50 -10.70
N ASN A 138 -5.00 -18.50 -11.59
CA ASN A 138 -6.16 -18.61 -12.49
C ASN A 138 -6.43 -17.39 -13.39
N ASN A 139 -5.40 -16.67 -13.77
CA ASN A 139 -5.53 -15.57 -14.73
C ASN A 139 -5.49 -16.08 -16.17
N THR A 140 -6.18 -15.40 -17.06
CA THR A 140 -6.02 -15.61 -18.50
C THR A 140 -4.83 -14.80 -19.01
N PHE A 141 -4.20 -15.26 -20.09
CA PHE A 141 -3.14 -14.45 -20.71
C PHE A 141 -3.66 -13.07 -21.18
N LYS A 142 -4.93 -12.99 -21.54
CA LYS A 142 -5.62 -11.73 -21.85
C LYS A 142 -5.62 -10.73 -20.69
N SER A 143 -5.62 -11.21 -19.44
CA SER A 143 -5.58 -10.34 -18.26
C SER A 143 -4.29 -9.54 -18.18
N ILE A 144 -3.14 -10.13 -18.56
CA ILE A 144 -1.86 -9.41 -18.65
C ILE A 144 -1.94 -8.33 -19.72
N LEU A 145 -2.48 -8.66 -20.89
CA LEU A 145 -2.62 -7.69 -21.99
C LEU A 145 -3.51 -6.51 -21.62
N SER A 146 -4.43 -6.68 -20.66
CA SER A 146 -5.27 -5.58 -20.17
C SER A 146 -4.47 -4.48 -19.45
N LEU A 147 -3.22 -4.75 -19.04
CA LEU A 147 -2.32 -3.79 -18.41
C LEU A 147 -1.43 -3.07 -19.42
N VAL A 148 -1.34 -3.57 -20.66
CA VAL A 148 -0.55 -2.92 -21.70
C VAL A 148 -1.15 -1.55 -22.03
N PRO A 149 -0.39 -0.44 -21.85
CA PRO A 149 -0.90 0.87 -22.15
C PRO A 149 -1.34 1.00 -23.62
N ALA A 150 -2.43 1.72 -23.86
CA ALA A 150 -3.01 1.87 -25.19
C ALA A 150 -2.03 2.39 -26.25
N VAL A 151 -0.98 3.11 -25.84
CA VAL A 151 0.08 3.60 -26.73
C VAL A 151 0.89 2.46 -27.38
N TYR A 152 0.97 1.31 -26.70
CA TYR A 152 1.65 0.09 -27.19
C TYR A 152 0.67 -0.94 -27.75
N SER A 153 -0.65 -0.72 -27.62
CA SER A 153 -1.66 -1.72 -28.02
C SER A 153 -1.61 -2.08 -29.51
N LYS A 154 -1.13 -1.16 -30.35
CA LYS A 154 -0.96 -1.40 -31.80
C LYS A 154 -0.01 -2.57 -32.10
N ASP A 155 1.01 -2.76 -31.27
CA ASP A 155 1.99 -3.85 -31.41
C ASP A 155 1.37 -5.20 -31.05
N PHE A 156 0.22 -5.17 -30.39
CA PHE A 156 -0.53 -6.35 -29.93
C PHE A 156 -1.88 -6.53 -30.66
N GLU A 157 -2.20 -5.65 -31.64
CA GLU A 157 -3.39 -5.80 -32.47
C GLU A 157 -3.34 -7.12 -33.26
N GLY A 158 -4.42 -7.90 -33.14
CA GLY A 158 -4.50 -9.20 -33.84
C GLY A 158 -3.87 -10.37 -33.10
N ILE A 159 -3.32 -10.15 -31.90
CA ILE A 159 -2.88 -11.27 -31.04
C ILE A 159 -4.11 -11.93 -30.43
N GLU A 160 -4.43 -13.12 -30.90
CA GLU A 160 -5.40 -13.99 -30.26
C GLU A 160 -4.70 -14.80 -29.16
N THR A 161 -5.15 -14.62 -27.92
CA THR A 161 -4.59 -15.33 -26.77
C THR A 161 -5.60 -16.29 -26.19
N SER A 162 -5.15 -17.47 -25.83
CA SER A 162 -5.92 -18.47 -25.10
C SER A 162 -5.08 -19.10 -24.01
N GLY A 163 -5.75 -19.76 -23.06
CA GLY A 163 -5.10 -20.42 -21.94
C GLY A 163 -5.01 -19.56 -20.69
N ASN A 164 -4.64 -20.22 -19.62
CA ASN A 164 -4.45 -19.62 -18.31
C ASN A 164 -2.97 -19.57 -17.96
N PHE A 165 -2.60 -18.59 -17.13
CA PHE A 165 -1.29 -18.57 -16.51
C PHE A 165 -1.43 -18.46 -14.98
N THR A 166 -0.40 -18.93 -14.31
CA THR A 166 -0.26 -18.78 -12.85
C THR A 166 1.12 -18.23 -12.57
N LEU A 167 1.19 -17.23 -11.70
CA LEU A 167 2.42 -16.66 -11.19
C LEU A 167 2.46 -16.84 -9.68
N ALA A 168 3.62 -17.19 -9.14
CA ALA A 168 3.90 -17.16 -7.72
C ALA A 168 5.34 -16.67 -7.51
N GLY A 169 5.52 -15.82 -6.50
CA GLY A 169 6.82 -15.27 -6.18
C GLY A 169 6.92 -14.84 -4.74
N MET A 170 8.15 -14.53 -4.33
CA MET A 170 8.42 -13.96 -3.00
C MET A 170 9.51 -12.90 -3.10
N VAL A 171 9.42 -11.91 -2.21
CA VAL A 171 10.49 -10.96 -1.91
C VAL A 171 10.81 -11.09 -0.43
N LYS A 172 12.07 -11.36 -0.11
CA LYS A 172 12.53 -11.51 1.27
C LYS A 172 13.91 -10.91 1.44
N GLY A 173 14.06 -10.06 2.44
CA GLY A 173 15.35 -9.45 2.77
C GLY A 173 15.17 -8.14 3.51
N THR A 174 16.29 -7.45 3.66
CA THR A 174 16.37 -6.11 4.24
C THR A 174 16.70 -5.12 3.14
N TYR A 175 15.86 -4.12 2.98
CA TYR A 175 16.14 -2.96 2.13
C TYR A 175 16.67 -1.82 3.00
N ASN A 176 17.79 -1.24 2.62
CA ASN A 176 18.33 -0.04 3.20
C ASN A 176 19.14 0.76 2.15
N ASP A 177 19.68 1.91 2.51
CA ASP A 177 20.43 2.79 1.59
C ASP A 177 21.67 2.13 0.95
N VAL A 178 22.09 0.96 1.45
CA VAL A 178 23.30 0.25 1.00
C VAL A 178 22.98 -1.05 0.28
N LYS A 179 21.82 -1.68 0.57
CA LYS A 179 21.43 -2.99 0.04
C LYS A 179 20.01 -2.96 -0.46
N MET A 180 19.82 -3.28 -1.72
CA MET A 180 18.53 -3.73 -2.22
C MET A 180 18.34 -5.23 -1.93
N PRO A 181 17.10 -5.68 -1.64
CA PRO A 181 16.80 -7.10 -1.46
C PRO A 181 16.98 -7.88 -2.75
#